data_7f83bb00d57315ac5b92b017616bd661
#
_entry.id   7f83bb00d57315ac5b92b017616bd661
#
_cell.length_a   1.000
_cell.length_b   1.000
_cell.length_c   1.000
_cell.angle_alpha   90.00
_cell.angle_beta   90.00
_cell.angle_gamma   90.00
#
_symmetry.space_group_name_H-M   'P 1'
#
loop_
_entity.id
_entity.type
_entity.pdbx_description
1 polymer ?
#
loop_
_entity_poly.entity_id
_entity_poly.type
_entity_poly.pdbx_seq_one_letter_code
_entity_poly.pdbx_strand_id
1 'polypeptide(L)'
;MKSVQLRRMYALCVLALAGCASAAVTQQAQRAPADNEQPTQIVVYPFAANPSEVTLNQSIVQRAYRDASGDNESAAQLQIAHDTAQAICQQVVSDLKDQGYNAVCVARGTYVAGDNILLIDGALTNINEGNRLRRLVIGFGTGSSTLDSDVSMYQRIAGNLNQVLAFSTHADSGKMPGAAVMAPVGVAAGGGAAAIVGMNAAVGGAKTYSSSTSSLARKTATQIVQTVTDYTVRAGWRTQ
;
A
#
# COMPACT_ATOMS: atom_id res chain seq x y z
N MET A 1 3.93 -48.83 -3.84
CA MET A 1 2.74 -48.02 -4.03
C MET A 1 2.45 -47.04 -2.90
N LYS A 2 2.90 -47.23 -1.65
CA LYS A 2 2.66 -46.32 -0.50
C LYS A 2 3.49 -44.99 -0.58
N SER A 3 4.70 -44.97 -1.17
CA SER A 3 5.56 -43.78 -1.24
C SER A 3 5.08 -42.70 -2.24
N VAL A 4 4.38 -43.10 -3.29
CA VAL A 4 3.82 -42.18 -4.31
C VAL A 4 2.60 -41.43 -3.77
N GLN A 5 1.78 -42.08 -2.96
CA GLN A 5 0.64 -41.42 -2.31
C GLN A 5 1.08 -40.37 -1.27
N LEU A 6 2.13 -40.68 -0.51
CA LEU A 6 2.65 -39.75 0.49
C LEU A 6 3.22 -38.47 -0.16
N ARG A 7 3.95 -38.59 -1.29
CA ARG A 7 4.45 -37.44 -2.05
C ARG A 7 3.34 -36.57 -2.68
N ARG A 8 2.23 -37.20 -3.10
CA ARG A 8 1.06 -36.46 -3.62
C ARG A 8 0.33 -35.68 -2.53
N MET A 9 0.23 -36.22 -1.32
CA MET A 9 -0.35 -35.51 -0.17
C MET A 9 0.52 -34.31 0.26
N TYR A 10 1.85 -34.44 0.28
CA TYR A 10 2.74 -33.32 0.59
C TYR A 10 2.66 -32.20 -0.46
N ALA A 11 2.54 -32.54 -1.76
CA ALA A 11 2.40 -31.54 -2.82
C ALA A 11 1.07 -30.78 -2.74
N LEU A 12 -0.02 -31.40 -2.27
CA LEU A 12 -1.32 -30.71 -2.07
C LEU A 12 -1.33 -29.79 -0.85
N CYS A 13 -0.60 -30.11 0.23
CA CYS A 13 -0.53 -29.26 1.42
C CYS A 13 0.30 -27.98 1.21
N VAL A 14 1.29 -28.01 0.32
CA VAL A 14 2.14 -26.82 0.07
C VAL A 14 1.42 -25.76 -0.77
N LEU A 15 0.42 -26.14 -1.59
CA LEU A 15 -0.34 -25.18 -2.41
C LEU A 15 -1.41 -24.39 -1.62
N ALA A 16 -1.74 -24.78 -0.39
CA ALA A 16 -2.81 -24.14 0.39
C ALA A 16 -2.34 -22.94 1.24
N LEU A 17 -1.05 -22.59 1.25
CA LEU A 17 -0.46 -21.55 2.11
C LEU A 17 -0.17 -20.22 1.41
N ALA A 18 -0.51 -20.07 0.13
CA ALA A 18 -0.45 -18.77 -0.53
C ALA A 18 -1.66 -17.93 -0.09
N GLY A 19 -1.58 -17.37 1.11
CA GLY A 19 -2.46 -16.28 1.55
C GLY A 19 -2.21 -15.07 0.66
N CYS A 20 -2.92 -14.97 -0.45
CA CYS A 20 -2.79 -13.88 -1.40
C CYS A 20 -3.28 -12.58 -0.74
N ALA A 21 -2.34 -11.75 -0.29
CA ALA A 21 -2.60 -10.33 -0.17
C ALA A 21 -2.96 -9.84 -1.58
N SER A 22 -4.16 -9.33 -1.78
CA SER A 22 -4.56 -8.85 -3.09
C SER A 22 -4.06 -7.42 -3.30
N ALA A 23 -3.54 -7.18 -4.48
CA ALA A 23 -3.21 -5.87 -4.97
C ALA A 23 -3.74 -5.81 -6.41
N ALA A 24 -4.51 -4.79 -6.73
CA ALA A 24 -5.14 -4.65 -8.04
C ALA A 24 -4.96 -3.25 -8.59
N VAL A 25 -4.75 -3.16 -9.89
CA VAL A 25 -4.75 -1.90 -10.64
C VAL A 25 -5.89 -1.94 -11.65
N THR A 26 -6.71 -0.89 -11.65
CA THR A 26 -7.76 -0.70 -12.65
C THR A 26 -7.40 0.49 -13.51
N GLN A 27 -7.04 0.24 -14.77
CA GLN A 27 -6.73 1.30 -15.72
C GLN A 27 -8.01 1.99 -16.18
N GLN A 28 -8.05 3.32 -16.04
CA GLN A 28 -9.21 4.15 -16.41
C GLN A 28 -9.03 4.77 -17.80
N ALA A 29 -7.84 5.28 -18.09
CA ALA A 29 -7.53 5.88 -19.38
C ALA A 29 -6.04 5.74 -19.71
N GLN A 30 -5.73 5.52 -20.96
CA GLN A 30 -4.38 5.55 -21.50
C GLN A 30 -4.38 6.27 -22.84
N ARG A 31 -3.42 7.18 -23.03
CA ARG A 31 -3.20 7.91 -24.28
C ARG A 31 -1.75 7.71 -24.73
N ALA A 32 -1.53 7.95 -26.02
CA ALA A 32 -0.17 8.05 -26.53
C ALA A 32 0.57 9.21 -25.85
N PRO A 33 1.90 9.13 -25.71
CA PRO A 33 2.68 10.24 -25.22
C PRO A 33 2.47 11.49 -26.10
N ALA A 34 2.55 12.65 -25.48
CA ALA A 34 2.45 13.93 -26.19
C ALA A 34 3.74 14.22 -27.00
N ASP A 35 4.86 13.61 -26.57
CA ASP A 35 6.12 13.61 -27.28
C ASP A 35 6.74 12.20 -27.19
N ASN A 36 7.42 11.77 -28.26
CA ASN A 36 8.10 10.49 -28.32
C ASN A 36 9.46 10.50 -27.61
N GLU A 37 9.97 11.67 -27.23
CA GLU A 37 11.20 11.75 -26.44
C GLU A 37 10.96 11.30 -25.01
N GLN A 38 11.93 10.55 -24.47
CA GLN A 38 11.90 10.12 -23.08
C GLN A 38 11.89 11.33 -22.14
N PRO A 39 10.98 11.39 -21.16
CA PRO A 39 11.00 12.44 -20.14
C PRO A 39 12.33 12.52 -19.41
N THR A 40 12.83 13.72 -19.23
CA THR A 40 14.12 13.98 -18.56
C THR A 40 14.07 13.72 -17.06
N GLN A 41 12.87 13.84 -16.48
CA GLN A 41 12.63 13.66 -15.05
C GLN A 41 11.21 13.18 -14.79
N ILE A 42 11.05 12.36 -13.75
CA ILE A 42 9.75 11.98 -13.19
C ILE A 42 9.57 12.73 -11.87
N VAL A 43 8.51 13.51 -11.79
CA VAL A 43 8.13 14.28 -10.59
C VAL A 43 6.93 13.59 -9.96
N VAL A 44 7.03 13.26 -8.68
CA VAL A 44 5.94 12.66 -7.90
C VAL A 44 5.50 13.65 -6.83
N TYR A 45 4.21 13.92 -6.75
CA TYR A 45 3.64 14.68 -5.64
C TYR A 45 3.12 13.75 -4.56
N PRO A 46 3.26 14.08 -3.26
CA PRO A 46 2.47 13.43 -2.22
C PRO A 46 1.00 13.49 -2.58
N PHE A 47 0.30 12.36 -2.52
CA PHE A 47 -1.09 12.27 -2.95
C PHE A 47 -1.99 13.17 -2.10
N ALA A 48 -3.01 13.76 -2.71
CA ALA A 48 -4.05 14.45 -1.96
C ALA A 48 -4.74 13.45 -1.04
N ALA A 49 -4.96 13.86 0.20
CA ALA A 49 -5.62 13.03 1.19
C ALA A 49 -6.61 13.87 2.01
N ASN A 50 -7.83 13.37 2.16
CA ASN A 50 -8.84 13.99 2.99
C ASN A 50 -8.97 13.18 4.29
N PRO A 51 -8.94 13.80 5.47
CA PRO A 51 -9.16 13.11 6.74
C PRO A 51 -10.43 12.25 6.77
N SER A 52 -11.49 12.65 6.07
CA SER A 52 -12.74 11.87 5.97
C SER A 52 -12.59 10.51 5.27
N GLU A 53 -11.55 10.34 4.47
CA GLU A 53 -11.25 9.06 3.80
C GLU A 53 -10.47 8.08 4.69
N VAL A 54 -10.12 8.50 5.91
CA VAL A 54 -9.36 7.70 6.87
C VAL A 54 -10.30 7.05 7.88
N THR A 55 -10.36 5.73 7.89
CA THR A 55 -11.03 4.94 8.93
C THR A 55 -10.01 4.42 9.92
N LEU A 56 -10.04 4.96 11.13
CA LEU A 56 -9.14 4.55 12.21
C LEU A 56 -9.49 3.16 12.74
N ASN A 57 -8.49 2.50 13.32
CA ASN A 57 -8.68 1.22 13.99
C ASN A 57 -9.64 1.37 15.19
N GLN A 58 -10.81 0.76 15.10
CA GLN A 58 -11.90 0.83 16.07
C GLN A 58 -11.83 -0.23 17.18
N SER A 59 -10.67 -0.91 17.35
CA SER A 59 -10.53 -1.83 18.50
C SER A 59 -10.59 -1.09 19.83
N ILE A 60 -11.15 -1.74 20.86
CA ILE A 60 -11.31 -1.15 22.20
C ILE A 60 -9.98 -0.65 22.75
N VAL A 61 -8.89 -1.40 22.54
CA VAL A 61 -7.55 -1.02 22.99
C VAL A 61 -7.06 0.26 22.33
N GLN A 62 -7.27 0.41 21.02
CA GLN A 62 -6.86 1.61 20.28
C GLN A 62 -7.70 2.83 20.63
N ARG A 63 -9.00 2.66 20.86
CA ARG A 63 -9.86 3.75 21.38
C ARG A 63 -9.38 4.21 22.75
N ALA A 64 -9.21 3.28 23.70
CA ALA A 64 -8.74 3.61 25.04
C ALA A 64 -7.36 4.30 25.02
N TYR A 65 -6.48 3.91 24.11
CA TYR A 65 -5.17 4.57 23.96
C TYR A 65 -5.33 6.02 23.45
N ARG A 66 -6.13 6.25 22.41
CA ARG A 66 -6.40 7.61 21.91
C ARG A 66 -7.06 8.49 22.98
N ASP A 67 -8.06 7.95 23.68
CA ASP A 67 -8.74 8.68 24.75
C ASP A 67 -7.78 9.05 25.90
N ALA A 68 -6.84 8.15 26.23
CA ALA A 68 -5.84 8.38 27.27
C ALA A 68 -4.75 9.38 26.83
N SER A 69 -4.40 9.43 25.54
CA SER A 69 -3.42 10.38 24.99
C SER A 69 -4.03 11.76 24.68
N GLY A 70 -5.36 11.91 24.76
CA GLY A 70 -6.04 13.15 24.41
C GLY A 70 -6.02 13.46 22.91
N ASP A 71 -5.74 12.46 22.06
CA ASP A 71 -5.69 12.63 20.62
C ASP A 71 -7.09 12.86 20.05
N ASN A 72 -7.26 13.99 19.35
CA ASN A 72 -8.45 14.25 18.57
C ASN A 72 -8.50 13.31 17.36
N GLU A 73 -9.62 12.64 17.14
CA GLU A 73 -9.81 11.70 16.03
C GLU A 73 -9.48 12.36 14.67
N SER A 74 -9.90 13.60 14.46
CA SER A 74 -9.61 14.34 13.23
C SER A 74 -8.12 14.64 13.06
N ALA A 75 -7.40 14.93 14.13
CA ALA A 75 -5.96 15.15 14.08
C ALA A 75 -5.20 13.85 13.76
N ALA A 76 -5.61 12.73 14.36
CA ALA A 76 -5.06 11.42 14.05
C ALA A 76 -5.33 11.00 12.60
N GLN A 77 -6.53 11.25 12.07
CA GLN A 77 -6.88 11.00 10.68
C GLN A 77 -6.02 11.83 9.72
N LEU A 78 -5.86 13.12 10.01
CA LEU A 78 -5.03 14.02 9.20
C LEU A 78 -3.56 13.55 9.17
N GLN A 79 -3.03 13.18 10.31
CA GLN A 79 -1.65 12.68 10.42
C GLN A 79 -1.45 11.40 9.59
N ILE A 80 -2.35 10.43 9.69
CA ILE A 80 -2.28 9.18 8.94
C ILE A 80 -2.39 9.44 7.43
N ALA A 81 -3.31 10.32 7.03
CA ALA A 81 -3.47 10.70 5.63
C ALA A 81 -2.18 11.31 5.06
N HIS A 82 -1.59 12.26 5.79
CA HIS A 82 -0.34 12.91 5.40
C HIS A 82 0.83 11.91 5.35
N ASP A 83 1.02 11.12 6.41
CA ASP A 83 2.14 10.16 6.50
C ASP A 83 2.03 9.08 5.42
N THR A 84 0.81 8.63 5.11
CA THR A 84 0.57 7.66 4.03
C THR A 84 0.90 8.25 2.67
N ALA A 85 0.45 9.47 2.37
CA ALA A 85 0.72 10.16 1.12
C ALA A 85 2.23 10.39 0.92
N GLN A 86 2.93 10.81 1.98
CA GLN A 86 4.37 11.01 1.97
C GLN A 86 5.14 9.69 1.78
N ALA A 87 4.71 8.63 2.46
CA ALA A 87 5.32 7.31 2.34
C ALA A 87 5.20 6.74 0.93
N ILE A 88 4.03 6.89 0.27
CA ILE A 88 3.84 6.49 -1.13
C ILE A 88 4.78 7.27 -2.04
N CYS A 89 4.82 8.60 -1.92
CA CYS A 89 5.67 9.45 -2.75
C CYS A 89 7.15 9.04 -2.65
N GLN A 90 7.66 8.87 -1.44
CA GLN A 90 9.05 8.48 -1.19
C GLN A 90 9.36 7.08 -1.72
N GLN A 91 8.45 6.12 -1.52
CA GLN A 91 8.64 4.75 -1.99
C GLN A 91 8.61 4.67 -3.53
N VAL A 92 7.65 5.34 -4.18
CA VAL A 92 7.58 5.42 -5.65
C VAL A 92 8.87 5.99 -6.22
N VAL A 93 9.37 7.08 -5.65
CA VAL A 93 10.62 7.70 -6.09
C VAL A 93 11.83 6.78 -5.87
N SER A 94 11.90 6.10 -4.72
CA SER A 94 12.95 5.12 -4.44
C SER A 94 12.95 4.01 -5.49
N ASP A 95 11.80 3.38 -5.72
CA ASP A 95 11.67 2.24 -6.62
C ASP A 95 11.92 2.63 -8.10
N LEU A 96 11.51 3.85 -8.50
CA LEU A 96 11.81 4.39 -9.83
C LEU A 96 13.31 4.67 -10.00
N LYS A 97 13.99 5.19 -8.98
CA LYS A 97 15.44 5.39 -9.00
C LYS A 97 16.20 4.07 -9.10
N ASP A 98 15.76 3.05 -8.37
CA ASP A 98 16.35 1.70 -8.43
C ASP A 98 16.23 1.09 -9.84
N GLN A 99 15.21 1.50 -10.60
CA GLN A 99 15.04 1.15 -12.02
C GLN A 99 15.79 2.12 -12.98
N GLY A 100 16.57 3.08 -12.46
CA GLY A 100 17.37 3.99 -13.26
C GLY A 100 16.65 5.23 -13.80
N TYR A 101 15.45 5.55 -13.29
CA TYR A 101 14.78 6.81 -13.61
C TYR A 101 15.31 7.97 -12.78
N ASN A 102 15.37 9.16 -13.38
CA ASN A 102 15.59 10.41 -12.62
C ASN A 102 14.27 10.84 -11.99
N ALA A 103 13.98 10.36 -10.77
CA ALA A 103 12.73 10.62 -10.07
C ALA A 103 12.92 11.47 -8.82
N VAL A 104 11.99 12.38 -8.53
CA VAL A 104 11.98 13.23 -7.32
C VAL A 104 10.59 13.32 -6.70
N CYS A 105 10.53 13.32 -5.37
CA CYS A 105 9.32 13.64 -4.61
C CYS A 105 9.39 15.11 -4.20
N VAL A 106 8.40 15.90 -4.59
CA VAL A 106 8.34 17.34 -4.27
C VAL A 106 7.00 17.71 -3.66
N ALA A 107 6.97 18.68 -2.78
CA ALA A 107 5.74 19.16 -2.18
C ALA A 107 4.76 19.66 -3.26
N ARG A 108 3.48 19.39 -3.06
CA ARG A 108 2.41 19.85 -3.96
C ARG A 108 2.44 21.37 -4.07
N GLY A 109 2.31 21.88 -5.30
CA GLY A 109 2.41 23.31 -5.59
C GLY A 109 3.82 23.83 -5.81
N THR A 110 4.86 22.98 -5.62
CA THR A 110 6.23 23.36 -5.96
C THR A 110 6.41 23.36 -7.48
N TYR A 111 6.90 24.47 -8.02
CA TYR A 111 7.26 24.52 -9.42
C TYR A 111 8.55 23.74 -9.68
N VAL A 112 8.48 22.81 -10.61
CA VAL A 112 9.65 22.07 -11.11
C VAL A 112 9.99 22.60 -12.49
N ALA A 113 11.19 23.14 -12.64
CA ALA A 113 11.67 23.64 -13.92
C ALA A 113 11.95 22.48 -14.90
N GLY A 114 11.88 22.76 -16.20
CA GLY A 114 12.19 21.81 -17.27
C GLY A 114 10.98 21.53 -18.17
N ASP A 115 11.28 21.27 -19.42
CA ASP A 115 10.34 20.73 -20.39
C ASP A 115 10.53 19.22 -20.51
N ASN A 116 9.52 18.52 -21.03
CA ASN A 116 9.47 17.08 -21.15
C ASN A 116 9.72 16.35 -19.81
N ILE A 117 8.87 16.64 -18.84
CA ILE A 117 8.82 15.91 -17.57
C ILE A 117 7.55 15.07 -17.47
N LEU A 118 7.68 13.95 -16.77
CA LEU A 118 6.54 13.12 -16.40
C LEU A 118 6.12 13.46 -14.97
N LEU A 119 4.88 13.83 -14.77
CA LEU A 119 4.33 14.21 -13.47
C LEU A 119 3.34 13.17 -13.00
N ILE A 120 3.54 12.63 -11.82
CA ILE A 120 2.64 11.69 -11.16
C ILE A 120 1.95 12.42 -10.02
N ASP A 121 0.63 12.48 -10.10
CA ASP A 121 -0.25 13.06 -9.10
C ASP A 121 -1.36 12.07 -8.75
N GLY A 122 -1.97 12.20 -7.57
CA GLY A 122 -3.05 11.32 -7.17
C GLY A 122 -3.78 11.80 -5.92
N ALA A 123 -4.81 11.02 -5.58
CA ALA A 123 -5.59 11.19 -4.38
C ALA A 123 -5.77 9.84 -3.68
N LEU A 124 -5.68 9.84 -2.36
CA LEU A 124 -6.07 8.71 -1.53
C LEU A 124 -7.59 8.76 -1.36
N THR A 125 -8.28 7.71 -1.80
CA THR A 125 -9.75 7.65 -1.79
C THR A 125 -10.29 6.81 -0.64
N ASN A 126 -9.44 5.97 -0.02
CA ASN A 126 -9.78 5.22 1.17
C ASN A 126 -8.49 4.78 1.89
N ILE A 127 -8.43 5.05 3.19
CA ILE A 127 -7.39 4.54 4.10
C ILE A 127 -8.09 3.88 5.26
N ASN A 128 -8.13 2.56 5.29
CA ASN A 128 -8.73 1.79 6.37
C ASN A 128 -7.66 1.00 7.11
N GLU A 129 -7.41 1.35 8.37
CA GLU A 129 -6.43 0.67 9.20
C GLU A 129 -6.85 -0.73 9.63
N GLY A 130 -8.13 -1.06 9.44
CA GLY A 130 -8.70 -2.33 9.85
C GLY A 130 -8.81 -2.49 11.37
N ASN A 131 -9.16 -3.69 11.80
CA ASN A 131 -9.24 -4.05 13.21
C ASN A 131 -8.34 -5.26 13.50
N ARG A 132 -7.17 -5.00 14.10
CA ARG A 132 -6.17 -6.05 14.38
C ARG A 132 -6.66 -7.13 15.31
N LEU A 133 -7.42 -6.75 16.34
CA LEU A 133 -7.95 -7.71 17.31
C LEU A 133 -8.93 -8.66 16.62
N ARG A 134 -9.81 -8.14 15.76
CA ARG A 134 -10.77 -8.93 15.00
C ARG A 134 -10.07 -9.85 14.00
N ARG A 135 -8.99 -9.38 13.37
CA ARG A 135 -8.15 -10.18 12.46
C ARG A 135 -7.45 -11.32 13.17
N LEU A 136 -6.92 -11.08 14.38
CA LEU A 136 -6.25 -12.09 15.20
C LEU A 136 -7.22 -13.15 15.73
N VAL A 137 -8.43 -12.76 16.12
CA VAL A 137 -9.39 -13.68 16.76
C VAL A 137 -10.19 -14.45 15.71
N ILE A 138 -10.75 -13.77 14.71
CA ILE A 138 -11.66 -14.37 13.72
C ILE A 138 -10.92 -14.82 12.47
N GLY A 139 -9.94 -14.03 11.99
CA GLY A 139 -9.19 -14.32 10.76
C GLY A 139 -10.04 -14.18 9.48
N PHE A 140 -9.64 -14.88 8.43
CA PHE A 140 -10.33 -14.97 7.12
C PHE A 140 -10.63 -13.62 6.44
N GLY A 141 -9.79 -12.57 6.68
CA GLY A 141 -9.94 -11.24 6.10
C GLY A 141 -10.84 -10.29 6.88
N THR A 142 -11.46 -10.73 7.98
CA THR A 142 -12.19 -9.82 8.86
C THR A 142 -11.23 -8.86 9.56
N GLY A 143 -11.50 -7.56 9.47
CA GLY A 143 -10.63 -6.52 10.05
C GLY A 143 -9.34 -6.29 9.24
N SER A 144 -9.30 -6.64 7.95
CA SER A 144 -8.20 -6.30 7.05
C SER A 144 -8.06 -4.78 6.90
N SER A 145 -6.83 -4.33 6.71
CA SER A 145 -6.55 -2.94 6.34
C SER A 145 -6.60 -2.82 4.82
N THR A 146 -7.08 -1.69 4.32
CA THR A 146 -7.14 -1.39 2.89
C THR A 146 -6.63 0.01 2.59
N LEU A 147 -6.11 0.20 1.38
CA LEU A 147 -5.66 1.48 0.85
C LEU A 147 -6.03 1.55 -0.63
N ASP A 148 -6.82 2.57 -0.98
CA ASP A 148 -7.23 2.84 -2.33
C ASP A 148 -6.72 4.21 -2.76
N SER A 149 -6.30 4.33 -4.03
CA SER A 149 -5.92 5.61 -4.60
C SER A 149 -6.25 5.73 -6.07
N ASP A 150 -6.55 6.95 -6.50
CA ASP A 150 -6.64 7.34 -7.90
C ASP A 150 -5.36 8.06 -8.29
N VAL A 151 -4.77 7.65 -9.42
CA VAL A 151 -3.48 8.14 -9.90
C VAL A 151 -3.64 8.69 -11.31
N SER A 152 -3.09 9.86 -11.56
CA SER A 152 -3.01 10.49 -12.86
C SER A 152 -1.56 10.81 -13.20
N MET A 153 -1.18 10.49 -14.43
CA MET A 153 0.13 10.77 -14.96
C MET A 153 0.02 11.76 -16.13
N TYR A 154 0.83 12.79 -16.08
CA TYR A 154 0.85 13.86 -17.07
C TYR A 154 2.25 14.00 -17.67
N GLN A 155 2.32 14.15 -19.00
CA GLN A 155 3.54 14.61 -19.65
C GLN A 155 3.45 16.13 -19.85
N ARG A 156 4.42 16.86 -19.34
CA ARG A 156 4.54 18.31 -19.55
C ARG A 156 5.46 18.59 -20.72
N ILE A 157 4.92 19.23 -21.76
CA ILE A 157 5.65 19.64 -22.96
C ILE A 157 5.35 21.12 -23.19
N ALA A 158 6.39 21.93 -23.34
CA ALA A 158 6.27 23.38 -23.58
C ALA A 158 5.27 24.06 -22.62
N GLY A 159 5.32 23.68 -21.35
CA GLY A 159 4.45 24.20 -20.29
C GLY A 159 3.03 23.61 -20.25
N ASN A 160 2.60 22.84 -21.24
CA ASN A 160 1.28 22.20 -21.27
C ASN A 160 1.29 20.82 -20.60
N LEU A 161 0.31 20.57 -19.75
CA LEU A 161 0.10 19.27 -19.10
C LEU A 161 -0.85 18.41 -19.96
N ASN A 162 -0.34 17.30 -20.45
CA ASN A 162 -1.10 16.32 -21.21
C ASN A 162 -1.28 15.06 -20.35
N GLN A 163 -2.51 14.74 -19.96
CA GLN A 163 -2.77 13.50 -19.26
C GLN A 163 -2.55 12.31 -20.19
N VAL A 164 -1.63 11.44 -19.82
CA VAL A 164 -1.23 10.26 -20.61
C VAL A 164 -1.72 8.95 -19.99
N LEU A 165 -1.96 8.93 -18.68
CA LEU A 165 -2.45 7.75 -17.99
C LEU A 165 -3.32 8.15 -16.80
N ALA A 166 -4.39 7.37 -16.55
CA ALA A 166 -5.18 7.42 -15.33
C ALA A 166 -5.54 6.00 -14.90
N PHE A 167 -5.39 5.69 -13.62
CA PHE A 167 -5.69 4.38 -13.06
C PHE A 167 -5.96 4.48 -11.56
N SER A 168 -6.67 3.47 -11.04
CA SER A 168 -6.88 3.31 -9.59
C SER A 168 -6.05 2.13 -9.09
N THR A 169 -5.58 2.22 -7.86
CA THR A 169 -4.91 1.14 -7.15
C THR A 169 -5.73 0.70 -5.95
N HIS A 170 -5.69 -0.58 -5.66
CA HIS A 170 -6.23 -1.17 -4.45
C HIS A 170 -5.18 -2.06 -3.80
N ALA A 171 -4.94 -1.86 -2.51
CA ALA A 171 -4.06 -2.73 -1.73
C ALA A 171 -4.76 -3.16 -0.45
N ASP A 172 -4.69 -4.43 -0.11
CA ASP A 172 -5.17 -4.96 1.17
C ASP A 172 -4.07 -5.71 1.95
N SER A 173 -4.31 -5.89 3.24
CA SER A 173 -3.37 -6.62 4.12
C SER A 173 -3.45 -8.14 3.98
N GLY A 174 -4.33 -8.64 3.10
CA GLY A 174 -4.54 -10.07 2.86
C GLY A 174 -5.42 -10.76 3.89
N LYS A 175 -5.80 -11.97 3.58
CA LYS A 175 -6.60 -12.86 4.42
C LYS A 175 -5.65 -13.76 5.20
N MET A 176 -5.46 -13.50 6.49
CA MET A 176 -4.71 -14.40 7.38
C MET A 176 -5.69 -15.28 8.18
N PRO A 177 -5.38 -16.58 8.39
CA PRO A 177 -6.12 -17.39 9.35
C PRO A 177 -6.03 -16.75 10.75
N GLY A 178 -7.16 -16.65 11.45
CA GLY A 178 -7.17 -16.13 12.81
C GLY A 178 -6.52 -17.10 13.80
N ALA A 179 -6.05 -16.59 14.93
CA ALA A 179 -5.43 -17.38 16.00
C ALA A 179 -6.37 -18.49 16.52
N ALA A 180 -7.68 -18.29 16.43
CA ALA A 180 -8.67 -19.31 16.82
C ALA A 180 -8.61 -20.58 15.93
N VAL A 181 -8.19 -20.44 14.66
CA VAL A 181 -8.02 -21.57 13.73
C VAL A 181 -6.66 -22.25 13.93
N MET A 182 -5.68 -21.50 14.44
CA MET A 182 -4.32 -21.99 14.71
C MET A 182 -4.16 -22.57 16.14
N ALA A 183 -5.16 -22.38 17.01
CA ALA A 183 -5.11 -22.81 18.42
C ALA A 183 -4.81 -24.32 18.63
N PRO A 184 -5.27 -25.27 17.79
CA PRO A 184 -4.97 -26.69 18.01
C PRO A 184 -3.49 -27.03 17.86
N VAL A 185 -2.70 -26.21 17.16
CA VAL A 185 -1.27 -26.47 16.90
C VAL A 185 -0.37 -25.84 18.00
N GLY A 186 -0.86 -24.77 18.66
CA GLY A 186 -0.08 -24.03 19.65
C GLY A 186 -0.25 -24.53 21.09
N VAL A 187 -1.33 -25.25 21.40
CA VAL A 187 -1.62 -25.72 22.77
C VAL A 187 -0.66 -26.83 23.22
N ALA A 188 -0.09 -27.57 22.27
CA ALA A 188 0.90 -28.61 22.56
C ALA A 188 2.29 -28.06 22.97
N ALA A 189 2.56 -26.77 22.78
CA ALA A 189 3.85 -26.16 23.06
C ALA A 189 3.87 -25.25 24.32
N GLY A 190 2.83 -25.27 25.17
CA GLY A 190 2.81 -24.61 26.47
C GLY A 190 2.87 -23.08 26.47
N GLY A 191 2.79 -22.42 25.32
CA GLY A 191 2.75 -20.97 25.18
C GLY A 191 1.36 -20.50 24.77
N GLY A 192 0.48 -20.26 25.72
CA GLY A 192 -0.91 -19.94 25.48
C GLY A 192 -1.09 -18.70 24.58
N ALA A 193 -2.24 -18.65 23.86
CA ALA A 193 -2.67 -17.52 23.04
C ALA A 193 -2.60 -16.16 23.76
N ALA A 194 -2.61 -16.16 25.08
CA ALA A 194 -2.36 -14.99 25.94
C ALA A 194 -0.96 -14.38 25.75
N ALA A 195 0.07 -15.20 25.44
CA ALA A 195 1.42 -14.68 25.22
C ALA A 195 1.54 -13.90 23.92
N ILE A 196 0.81 -14.31 22.86
CA ILE A 196 0.82 -13.63 21.56
C ILE A 196 0.05 -12.31 21.66
N VAL A 197 -1.01 -12.24 22.42
CA VAL A 197 -1.77 -11.01 22.68
C VAL A 197 -0.98 -10.06 23.59
N GLY A 198 -0.29 -10.60 24.60
CA GLY A 198 0.51 -9.80 25.55
C GLY A 198 1.76 -9.18 24.95
N MET A 199 2.48 -9.90 24.09
CA MET A 199 3.71 -9.35 23.46
C MET A 199 3.42 -8.23 22.48
N ASN A 200 2.27 -8.23 21.78
CA ASN A 200 1.90 -7.15 20.88
C ASN A 200 1.26 -5.94 21.60
N ALA A 201 0.76 -6.11 22.82
CA ALA A 201 0.21 -5.02 23.63
C ALA A 201 1.30 -4.25 24.41
N ALA A 202 2.41 -4.91 24.78
CA ALA A 202 3.46 -4.33 25.62
C ALA A 202 4.53 -3.54 24.83
N VAL A 203 4.66 -3.75 23.51
CA VAL A 203 5.66 -3.06 22.69
C VAL A 203 4.99 -1.97 21.84
N GLY A 204 4.65 -0.88 22.50
CA GLY A 204 4.39 0.43 21.90
C GLY A 204 3.34 0.50 20.81
N GLY A 205 2.12 0.88 21.17
CA GLY A 205 0.98 1.11 20.24
C GLY A 205 1.32 1.97 19.01
N ALA A 206 2.25 2.91 19.11
CA ALA A 206 2.68 3.78 18.04
C ALA A 206 3.49 3.06 16.92
N LYS A 207 4.43 2.17 17.28
CA LYS A 207 5.26 1.46 16.28
C LYS A 207 4.50 0.38 15.49
N THR A 208 3.47 -0.21 16.07
CA THR A 208 2.64 -1.20 15.37
C THR A 208 1.55 -0.56 14.50
N TYR A 209 1.19 0.68 14.77
CA TYR A 209 0.26 1.49 13.99
C TYR A 209 0.81 1.77 12.58
N SER A 210 2.05 2.19 12.48
CA SER A 210 2.72 2.48 11.21
C SER A 210 2.96 1.23 10.34
N SER A 211 2.98 0.02 10.90
CA SER A 211 3.41 -1.16 10.15
C SER A 211 2.40 -1.69 9.12
N SER A 212 1.08 -1.56 9.36
CA SER A 212 0.07 -1.99 8.38
C SER A 212 -0.10 -0.97 7.26
N THR A 213 -0.23 0.31 7.60
CA THR A 213 -0.36 1.39 6.64
C THR A 213 0.91 1.55 5.80
N SER A 214 2.09 1.44 6.40
CA SER A 214 3.36 1.46 5.66
C SER A 214 3.54 0.26 4.73
N SER A 215 3.03 -0.91 5.08
CA SER A 215 3.05 -2.06 4.17
C SER A 215 2.08 -1.90 3.00
N LEU A 216 0.90 -1.28 3.22
CA LEU A 216 -0.04 -0.95 2.17
C LEU A 216 0.51 0.15 1.26
N ALA A 217 1.11 1.20 1.82
CA ALA A 217 1.77 2.25 1.06
C ALA A 217 2.85 1.69 0.12
N ARG A 218 3.67 0.73 0.59
CA ARG A 218 4.65 0.04 -0.27
C ARG A 218 3.99 -0.76 -1.39
N LYS A 219 2.92 -1.52 -1.10
CA LYS A 219 2.18 -2.26 -2.14
C LYS A 219 1.60 -1.33 -3.20
N THR A 220 0.98 -0.24 -2.77
CA THR A 220 0.46 0.81 -3.66
C THR A 220 1.59 1.41 -4.50
N ALA A 221 2.73 1.76 -3.88
CA ALA A 221 3.89 2.28 -4.61
C ALA A 221 4.40 1.28 -5.66
N THR A 222 4.51 0.00 -5.32
CA THR A 222 4.91 -1.05 -6.28
C THR A 222 3.95 -1.12 -7.46
N GLN A 223 2.64 -1.04 -7.24
CA GLN A 223 1.63 -1.02 -8.31
C GLN A 223 1.79 0.20 -9.22
N ILE A 224 2.01 1.37 -8.61
CA ILE A 224 2.25 2.62 -9.35
C ILE A 224 3.49 2.49 -10.21
N VAL A 225 4.61 2.05 -9.64
CA VAL A 225 5.89 1.89 -10.34
C VAL A 225 5.76 0.90 -11.50
N GLN A 226 5.13 -0.25 -11.29
CA GLN A 226 4.89 -1.23 -12.37
C GLN A 226 4.07 -0.60 -13.50
N THR A 227 2.97 0.09 -13.16
CA THR A 227 2.09 0.72 -14.17
C THR A 227 2.81 1.82 -14.95
N VAL A 228 3.62 2.63 -14.27
CA VAL A 228 4.47 3.67 -14.89
C VAL A 228 5.51 3.04 -15.80
N THR A 229 6.21 2.00 -15.35
CA THR A 229 7.22 1.29 -16.14
C THR A 229 6.60 0.65 -17.38
N ASP A 230 5.47 -0.04 -17.23
CA ASP A 230 4.73 -0.62 -18.35
C ASP A 230 4.31 0.45 -19.38
N TYR A 231 3.92 1.63 -18.90
CA TYR A 231 3.61 2.75 -19.78
C TYR A 231 4.85 3.23 -20.53
N THR A 232 5.99 3.44 -19.85
CA THR A 232 7.22 3.95 -20.47
C THR A 232 7.78 2.99 -21.53
N VAL A 233 7.66 1.67 -21.31
CA VAL A 233 8.03 0.64 -22.29
C VAL A 233 7.09 0.72 -23.51
N ARG A 234 5.77 0.79 -23.32
CA ARG A 234 4.80 0.92 -24.41
C ARG A 234 4.95 2.24 -25.18
N ALA A 235 5.34 3.31 -24.50
CA ALA A 235 5.64 4.60 -25.13
C ALA A 235 6.95 4.60 -25.94
N GLY A 236 7.74 3.51 -25.89
CA GLY A 236 9.03 3.42 -26.57
C GLY A 236 10.15 4.23 -25.90
N TRP A 237 9.94 4.72 -24.70
CA TRP A 237 10.94 5.49 -23.96
C TRP A 237 12.01 4.61 -23.30
N ARG A 238 11.73 3.32 -23.13
CA ARG A 238 12.68 2.32 -22.62
C ARG A 238 12.53 0.98 -23.35
N THR A 239 13.64 0.27 -23.48
CA THR A 239 13.66 -1.15 -23.83
C THR A 239 13.47 -2.01 -22.58
N GLN A 240 12.83 -3.17 -22.72
CA GLN A 240 12.71 -4.17 -21.65
C GLN A 240 14.07 -4.68 -21.20
#